data_a2912b767ee26d88edaaad4c1b811877
#
_entry.id   a2912b767ee26d88edaaad4c1b811877
#
_cell.length_a   1.000
_cell.length_b   1.000
_cell.length_c   1.000
_cell.angle_alpha   90.00
_cell.angle_beta   90.00
_cell.angle_gamma   90.00
#
_symmetry.space_group_name_H-M   'P 1'
#
loop_
_entity.id
_entity.type
_entity.pdbx_description
1 polymer ?
#
loop_
_entity_poly.entity_id
_entity_poly.type
_entity_poly.pdbx_seq_one_letter_code
_entity_poly.pdbx_strand_id
1 'polypeptide(L)'
;MEKNRIASENTFVSHDGQAIFYRNWKETTPTAAKRAIVLLHRGHEHSGRVEHIVNELNMPDTPFFAWDVRGCGRTEGTRGYASSFMTWVQDLDQFIQHIHHTQGIPVENIVVIAQSVGAVIAATWVHDYAPKIKALILASPAFSVKLYISFAVEGIALW
;
A
#
# COMPACT_ATOMS: atom_id res chain seq x y z
N MET A 1 -24.68 12.78 -9.26
CA MET A 1 -23.47 12.19 -9.88
C MET A 1 -22.29 12.59 -9.01
N GLU A 2 -21.80 11.68 -8.18
CA GLU A 2 -20.59 11.91 -7.40
C GLU A 2 -19.42 12.02 -8.37
N LYS A 3 -18.67 13.12 -8.27
CA LYS A 3 -17.44 13.30 -9.05
C LYS A 3 -16.40 12.31 -8.50
N ASN A 4 -15.99 11.35 -9.31
CA ASN A 4 -14.82 10.53 -8.99
C ASN A 4 -13.65 11.45 -8.66
N ARG A 5 -12.99 11.21 -7.54
CA ARG A 5 -11.82 11.96 -7.11
C ARG A 5 -10.65 11.65 -8.05
N ILE A 6 -9.95 12.69 -8.46
CA ILE A 6 -8.79 12.56 -9.35
C ILE A 6 -7.55 12.39 -8.49
N ALA A 7 -6.78 11.35 -8.74
CA ALA A 7 -5.50 11.13 -8.09
C ALA A 7 -4.43 12.08 -8.61
N SER A 8 -3.63 12.66 -7.73
CA SER A 8 -2.31 13.18 -8.08
C SER A 8 -1.27 12.07 -8.01
N GLU A 9 -0.27 12.13 -8.86
CA GLU A 9 0.79 11.15 -9.00
C GLU A 9 2.10 11.72 -8.47
N ASN A 10 2.79 10.96 -7.63
CA ASN A 10 3.95 11.42 -6.89
C ASN A 10 4.96 10.28 -6.69
N THR A 11 6.13 10.61 -6.17
CA THR A 11 7.12 9.65 -5.71
C THR A 11 7.63 10.04 -4.32
N PHE A 12 8.07 9.05 -3.55
CA PHE A 12 8.89 9.27 -2.36
C PHE A 12 10.16 8.43 -2.45
N VAL A 13 11.17 8.80 -1.68
CA VAL A 13 12.44 8.08 -1.64
C VAL A 13 12.45 7.15 -0.43
N SER A 14 12.69 5.86 -0.65
CA SER A 14 12.76 4.86 0.41
C SER A 14 14.13 4.82 1.08
N HIS A 15 14.26 3.96 2.08
CA HIS A 15 15.42 3.84 2.97
C HIS A 15 16.76 3.57 2.23
N ASP A 16 16.71 2.97 1.05
CA ASP A 16 17.88 2.62 0.24
C ASP A 16 18.09 3.54 -0.99
N GLY A 17 17.33 4.64 -1.07
CA GLY A 17 17.40 5.60 -2.18
C GLY A 17 16.47 5.27 -3.35
N GLN A 18 15.72 4.15 -3.31
CA GLN A 18 14.77 3.79 -4.35
C GLN A 18 13.60 4.79 -4.38
N ALA A 19 13.31 5.34 -5.55
CA ALA A 19 12.10 6.11 -5.78
C ALA A 19 10.89 5.17 -5.90
N ILE A 20 9.86 5.40 -5.09
CA ILE A 20 8.63 4.60 -5.06
C ILE A 20 7.48 5.50 -5.46
N PHE A 21 6.70 5.06 -6.45
CA PHE A 21 5.54 5.76 -6.96
C PHE A 21 4.34 5.59 -6.04
N TYR A 22 3.53 6.67 -5.89
CA TYR A 22 2.24 6.59 -5.20
C TYR A 22 1.20 7.55 -5.78
N ARG A 23 -0.07 7.24 -5.56
CA ARG A 23 -1.21 8.10 -5.83
C ARG A 23 -1.75 8.71 -4.55
N ASN A 24 -2.21 9.96 -4.65
CA ASN A 24 -2.87 10.67 -3.58
C ASN A 24 -4.19 11.25 -4.10
N TRP A 25 -5.29 10.89 -3.47
CA TRP A 25 -6.62 11.50 -3.67
C TRP A 25 -6.86 12.47 -2.52
N LYS A 26 -6.71 13.76 -2.80
CA LYS A 26 -6.88 14.82 -1.80
C LYS A 26 -8.33 14.89 -1.32
N GLU A 27 -8.52 15.37 -0.10
CA GLU A 27 -9.83 15.71 0.41
C GLU A 27 -10.50 16.77 -0.47
N THR A 28 -11.81 16.68 -0.64
CA THR A 28 -12.63 17.66 -1.38
C THR A 28 -13.36 18.60 -0.43
N THR A 29 -13.50 18.23 0.83
CA THR A 29 -14.07 19.05 1.90
C THR A 29 -12.98 19.32 2.95
N PRO A 30 -12.55 20.58 3.13
CA PRO A 30 -11.56 20.91 4.16
C PRO A 30 -12.04 20.53 5.56
N THR A 31 -11.13 19.93 6.34
CA THR A 31 -11.39 19.57 7.74
C THR A 31 -10.20 19.95 8.62
N ALA A 32 -10.47 20.33 9.86
CA ALA A 32 -9.43 20.52 10.88
C ALA A 32 -8.86 19.17 11.38
N ALA A 33 -9.63 18.09 11.27
CA ALA A 33 -9.19 16.75 11.69
C ALA A 33 -8.29 16.15 10.62
N LYS A 34 -6.98 16.25 10.80
CA LYS A 34 -5.99 15.65 9.92
C LYS A 34 -5.97 14.13 10.11
N ARG A 35 -6.51 13.41 9.15
CA ARG A 35 -6.51 11.95 9.09
C ARG A 35 -6.22 11.49 7.67
N ALA A 36 -5.84 10.24 7.49
CA ALA A 36 -5.62 9.64 6.17
C ALA A 36 -5.99 8.16 6.14
N ILE A 37 -6.27 7.67 4.93
CA ILE A 37 -6.37 6.25 4.65
C ILE A 37 -5.25 5.89 3.68
N VAL A 38 -4.48 4.86 4.03
CA VAL A 38 -3.40 4.29 3.20
C VAL A 38 -3.85 2.94 2.70
N LEU A 39 -3.83 2.75 1.38
CA LEU A 39 -4.28 1.56 0.69
C LEU A 39 -3.09 0.79 0.14
N LEU A 40 -2.97 -0.49 0.47
CA LEU A 40 -1.97 -1.40 -0.06
C LEU A 40 -2.62 -2.43 -0.99
N HIS A 41 -2.20 -2.41 -2.25
CA HIS A 41 -2.69 -3.34 -3.26
C HIS A 41 -2.18 -4.76 -3.04
N ARG A 42 -2.83 -5.74 -3.67
CA ARG A 42 -2.39 -7.15 -3.67
C ARG A 42 -1.22 -7.37 -4.63
N GLY A 43 -0.61 -8.57 -4.57
CA GLY A 43 0.51 -8.93 -5.43
C GLY A 43 0.21 -8.74 -6.93
N HIS A 44 1.24 -8.34 -7.68
CA HIS A 44 1.19 -8.10 -9.14
C HIS A 44 0.19 -7.03 -9.62
N GLU A 45 -0.23 -6.14 -8.72
CA GLU A 45 -1.10 -5.01 -9.03
C GLU A 45 -0.39 -3.66 -8.84
N HIS A 46 -1.15 -2.60 -8.71
CA HIS A 46 -0.67 -1.23 -8.54
C HIS A 46 -1.74 -0.35 -7.89
N SER A 47 -1.38 0.84 -7.45
CA SER A 47 -2.25 1.80 -6.77
C SER A 47 -3.54 2.17 -7.53
N GLY A 48 -3.52 2.15 -8.85
CA GLY A 48 -4.73 2.42 -9.65
C GLY A 48 -5.83 1.37 -9.48
N ARG A 49 -5.49 0.15 -9.04
CA ARG A 49 -6.48 -0.93 -8.82
C ARG A 49 -7.30 -0.75 -7.55
N VAL A 50 -6.85 0.09 -6.63
CA VAL A 50 -7.56 0.37 -5.37
C VAL A 50 -8.39 1.66 -5.40
N GLU A 51 -8.44 2.37 -6.54
CA GLU A 51 -9.19 3.62 -6.71
C GLU A 51 -10.69 3.46 -6.43
N HIS A 52 -11.27 2.31 -6.76
CA HIS A 52 -12.68 2.02 -6.45
C HIS A 52 -12.97 2.13 -4.95
N ILE A 53 -12.02 1.75 -4.07
CA ILE A 53 -12.20 1.86 -2.61
C ILE A 53 -12.33 3.34 -2.20
N VAL A 54 -11.56 4.23 -2.82
CA VAL A 54 -11.63 5.68 -2.57
C VAL A 54 -13.03 6.22 -2.88
N ASN A 55 -13.58 5.78 -4.02
CA ASN A 55 -14.90 6.23 -4.47
C ASN A 55 -16.03 5.62 -3.64
N GLU A 56 -15.96 4.32 -3.32
CA GLU A 56 -17.01 3.61 -2.58
C GLU A 56 -17.07 4.01 -1.10
N LEU A 57 -15.94 4.28 -0.46
CA LEU A 57 -15.93 4.74 0.93
C LEU A 57 -16.52 6.15 1.09
N ASN A 58 -16.53 6.94 0.02
CA ASN A 58 -17.15 8.26 -0.04
C ASN A 58 -16.86 9.14 1.19
N MET A 59 -15.58 9.32 1.51
CA MET A 59 -15.10 10.14 2.63
C MET A 59 -14.47 11.45 2.12
N PRO A 60 -15.28 12.48 1.81
CA PRO A 60 -14.80 13.68 1.12
C PRO A 60 -13.81 14.51 1.94
N ASP A 61 -13.81 14.38 3.25
CA ASP A 61 -12.95 15.06 4.21
C ASP A 61 -11.65 14.31 4.55
N THR A 62 -11.39 13.19 3.87
CA THR A 62 -10.25 12.31 4.18
C THR A 62 -9.42 12.08 2.93
N PRO A 63 -8.11 12.42 2.92
CA PRO A 63 -7.21 12.06 1.84
C PRO A 63 -6.90 10.56 1.86
N PHE A 64 -6.70 10.01 0.66
CA PHE A 64 -6.28 8.62 0.46
C PHE A 64 -4.92 8.60 -0.21
N PHE A 65 -4.12 7.60 0.14
CA PHE A 65 -2.80 7.35 -0.42
C PHE A 65 -2.69 5.88 -0.80
N ALA A 66 -2.11 5.60 -1.95
CA ALA A 66 -1.81 4.22 -2.37
C ALA A 66 -0.50 4.18 -3.14
N TRP A 67 0.42 3.36 -2.70
CA TRP A 67 1.72 3.18 -3.36
C TRP A 67 1.68 2.10 -4.43
N ASP A 68 2.67 2.11 -5.31
CA ASP A 68 3.01 0.96 -6.13
C ASP A 68 4.20 0.27 -5.46
N VAL A 69 3.99 -0.92 -4.93
CA VAL A 69 5.04 -1.72 -4.29
C VAL A 69 6.26 -1.84 -5.23
N ARG A 70 7.46 -1.84 -4.68
CA ARG A 70 8.72 -2.05 -5.40
C ARG A 70 8.60 -3.18 -6.43
N GLY A 71 8.97 -2.91 -7.69
CA GLY A 71 8.83 -3.83 -8.81
C GLY A 71 7.39 -4.02 -9.32
N CYS A 72 6.43 -3.21 -8.85
CA CYS A 72 5.04 -3.23 -9.33
C CYS A 72 4.65 -1.86 -9.91
N GLY A 73 3.61 -1.86 -10.73
CA GLY A 73 3.04 -0.66 -11.31
C GLY A 73 4.08 0.24 -11.98
N ARG A 74 4.20 1.47 -11.50
CA ARG A 74 5.12 2.50 -11.99
C ARG A 74 6.39 2.66 -11.14
N THR A 75 6.49 1.94 -10.03
CA THR A 75 7.74 1.84 -9.29
C THR A 75 8.72 0.98 -10.08
N GLU A 76 9.89 1.55 -10.37
CA GLU A 76 10.93 0.87 -11.13
C GLU A 76 11.53 -0.32 -10.37
N GLY A 77 12.20 -1.20 -11.09
CA GLY A 77 12.87 -2.38 -10.57
C GLY A 77 12.44 -3.68 -11.24
N THR A 78 13.06 -4.78 -10.86
CA THR A 78 12.69 -6.12 -11.35
C THR A 78 11.28 -6.47 -10.91
N ARG A 79 10.43 -6.91 -11.85
CA ARG A 79 9.02 -7.17 -11.60
C ARG A 79 8.80 -8.17 -10.45
N GLY A 80 8.03 -7.69 -9.44
CA GLY A 80 7.66 -8.47 -8.26
C GLY A 80 8.83 -8.84 -7.34
N TYR A 81 9.98 -8.19 -7.50
CA TYR A 81 11.19 -8.50 -6.75
C TYR A 81 11.56 -7.41 -5.74
N ALA A 82 12.02 -7.85 -4.58
CA ALA A 82 12.79 -7.07 -3.62
C ALA A 82 13.93 -7.94 -3.08
N SER A 83 15.00 -7.33 -2.59
CA SER A 83 16.14 -8.05 -2.02
C SER A 83 15.79 -8.95 -0.84
N SER A 84 14.73 -8.58 -0.10
CA SER A 84 14.11 -9.37 0.97
C SER A 84 12.66 -8.93 1.18
N PHE A 85 11.87 -9.76 1.87
CA PHE A 85 10.53 -9.37 2.29
C PHE A 85 10.56 -8.14 3.20
N MET A 86 11.57 -8.03 4.06
CA MET A 86 11.74 -6.89 4.96
C MET A 86 11.98 -5.57 4.23
N THR A 87 12.50 -5.59 3.00
CA THR A 87 12.62 -4.38 2.18
C THR A 87 11.26 -3.75 1.91
N TRP A 88 10.23 -4.54 1.60
CA TRP A 88 8.87 -4.03 1.43
C TRP A 88 8.27 -3.48 2.74
N VAL A 89 8.61 -4.12 3.87
CA VAL A 89 8.16 -3.67 5.20
C VAL A 89 8.80 -2.31 5.55
N GLN A 90 10.08 -2.14 5.26
CA GLN A 90 10.81 -0.87 5.44
C GLN A 90 10.28 0.22 4.49
N ASP A 91 9.96 -0.13 3.24
CA ASP A 91 9.33 0.78 2.29
C ASP A 91 7.98 1.30 2.82
N LEU A 92 7.18 0.43 3.44
CA LEU A 92 5.91 0.83 4.05
C LEU A 92 6.12 1.80 5.21
N ASP A 93 7.09 1.53 6.09
CA ASP A 93 7.42 2.44 7.17
C ASP A 93 7.81 3.83 6.63
N GLN A 94 8.70 3.87 5.64
CA GLN A 94 9.10 5.11 4.99
C GLN A 94 7.93 5.83 4.31
N PHE A 95 6.99 5.11 3.72
CA PHE A 95 5.80 5.70 3.12
C PHE A 95 4.89 6.36 4.16
N ILE A 96 4.66 5.71 5.29
CA ILE A 96 3.87 6.28 6.40
C ILE A 96 4.56 7.53 6.96
N GLN A 97 5.89 7.50 7.18
CA GLN A 97 6.65 8.66 7.63
C GLN A 97 6.63 9.80 6.60
N HIS A 98 6.73 9.48 5.31
CA HIS A 98 6.62 10.47 4.23
C HIS A 98 5.25 11.19 4.29
N ILE A 99 4.15 10.46 4.42
CA ILE A 99 2.80 11.04 4.54
C ILE A 99 2.73 11.92 5.79
N HIS A 100 3.21 11.44 6.93
CA HIS A 100 3.23 12.18 8.18
C HIS A 100 3.95 13.52 8.02
N HIS A 101 5.17 13.51 7.49
CA HIS A 101 6.00 14.71 7.37
C HIS A 101 5.53 15.68 6.30
N THR A 102 5.09 15.17 5.13
CA THR A 102 4.72 16.05 4.00
C THR A 102 3.30 16.60 4.08
N GLN A 103 2.38 15.85 4.68
CA GLN A 103 0.98 16.26 4.81
C GLN A 103 0.65 16.80 6.22
N GLY A 104 1.56 16.64 7.19
CA GLY A 104 1.33 17.02 8.58
C GLY A 104 0.20 16.22 9.23
N ILE A 105 0.03 14.94 8.82
CA ILE A 105 -0.98 14.04 9.38
C ILE A 105 -0.33 13.22 10.49
N PRO A 106 -0.81 13.28 11.74
CA PRO A 106 -0.29 12.44 12.81
C PRO A 106 -0.44 10.94 12.48
N VAL A 107 0.58 10.13 12.81
CA VAL A 107 0.57 8.69 12.53
C VAL A 107 -0.63 8.01 13.20
N GLU A 108 -0.99 8.45 14.41
CA GLU A 108 -2.17 7.96 15.16
C GLU A 108 -3.52 8.27 14.50
N ASN A 109 -3.53 9.06 13.44
CA ASN A 109 -4.71 9.39 12.65
C ASN A 109 -4.72 8.68 11.28
N ILE A 110 -3.76 7.79 11.03
CA ILE A 110 -3.67 7.01 9.78
C ILE A 110 -4.36 5.66 9.98
N VAL A 111 -5.24 5.32 9.04
CA VAL A 111 -5.81 3.98 8.88
C VAL A 111 -5.12 3.31 7.70
N VAL A 112 -4.67 2.07 7.87
CA VAL A 112 -4.08 1.27 6.80
C VAL A 112 -5.07 0.17 6.41
N ILE A 113 -5.41 0.09 5.12
CA ILE A 113 -6.23 -0.97 4.53
C ILE A 113 -5.36 -1.72 3.53
N ALA A 114 -5.15 -3.00 3.77
CA ALA A 114 -4.22 -3.80 3.00
C ALA A 114 -4.84 -5.12 2.54
N GLN A 115 -4.51 -5.56 1.33
CA GLN A 115 -5.09 -6.75 0.71
C GLN A 115 -4.01 -7.76 0.32
N SER A 116 -4.28 -9.06 0.56
CA SER A 116 -3.47 -10.21 0.12
C SER A 116 -2.00 -10.09 0.57
N VAL A 117 -1.03 -10.02 -0.34
CA VAL A 117 0.40 -9.80 -0.03
C VAL A 117 0.62 -8.45 0.67
N GLY A 118 -0.09 -7.40 0.25
CA GLY A 118 -0.06 -6.10 0.94
C GLY A 118 -0.49 -6.21 2.40
N ALA A 119 -1.45 -7.10 2.70
CA ALA A 119 -1.88 -7.37 4.07
C ALA A 119 -0.80 -8.09 4.90
N VAL A 120 0.01 -8.96 4.28
CA VAL A 120 1.15 -9.60 4.96
C VAL A 120 2.24 -8.56 5.27
N ILE A 121 2.55 -7.67 4.31
CA ILE A 121 3.50 -6.57 4.51
C ILE A 121 3.04 -5.69 5.68
N ALA A 122 1.78 -5.27 5.69
CA ALA A 122 1.23 -4.40 6.73
C ALA A 122 1.19 -5.08 8.10
N ALA A 123 0.83 -6.37 8.16
CA ALA A 123 0.82 -7.13 9.41
C ALA A 123 2.23 -7.29 10.00
N THR A 124 3.22 -7.59 9.16
CA THR A 124 4.62 -7.68 9.58
C THR A 124 5.14 -6.31 10.05
N TRP A 125 4.82 -5.24 9.33
CA TRP A 125 5.19 -3.89 9.74
C TRP A 125 4.61 -3.53 11.13
N VAL A 126 3.33 -3.81 11.36
CA VAL A 126 2.72 -3.54 12.68
C VAL A 126 3.35 -4.40 13.77
N HIS A 127 3.67 -5.67 13.48
CA HIS A 127 4.33 -6.57 14.43
C HIS A 127 5.73 -6.07 14.81
N ASP A 128 6.55 -5.68 13.82
CA ASP A 128 7.97 -5.41 14.02
C ASP A 128 8.24 -3.95 14.47
N TYR A 129 7.44 -3.00 13.97
CA TYR A 129 7.63 -1.55 14.24
C TYR A 129 6.68 -1.01 15.32
N ALA A 130 5.62 -1.75 15.65
CA ALA A 130 4.59 -1.33 16.60
C ALA A 130 4.12 0.13 16.39
N PRO A 131 3.79 0.57 15.16
CA PRO A 131 3.44 1.94 14.85
C PRO A 131 2.12 2.31 15.54
N LYS A 132 2.03 3.53 16.05
CA LYS A 132 0.81 4.02 16.72
C LYS A 132 -0.23 4.50 15.70
N ILE A 133 -0.60 3.64 14.73
CA ILE A 133 -1.65 3.95 13.75
C ILE A 133 -3.06 3.86 14.37
N LYS A 134 -4.03 4.49 13.71
CA LYS A 134 -5.43 4.48 14.15
C LYS A 134 -6.07 3.11 14.07
N ALA A 135 -5.85 2.42 12.95
CA ALA A 135 -6.37 1.06 12.71
C ALA A 135 -5.62 0.40 11.55
N LEU A 136 -5.61 -0.93 11.58
CA LEU A 136 -5.16 -1.80 10.50
C LEU A 136 -6.31 -2.70 10.05
N ILE A 137 -6.65 -2.67 8.77
CA ILE A 137 -7.67 -3.53 8.16
C ILE A 137 -6.97 -4.47 7.17
N LEU A 138 -7.05 -5.77 7.41
CA LEU A 138 -6.45 -6.81 6.59
C LEU A 138 -7.52 -7.56 5.81
N ALA A 139 -7.53 -7.42 4.49
CA ALA A 139 -8.44 -8.11 3.60
C ALA A 139 -7.76 -9.33 2.98
N SER A 140 -8.24 -10.52 3.29
CA SER A 140 -7.74 -11.80 2.75
C SER A 140 -6.20 -11.92 2.79
N PRO A 141 -5.56 -11.80 3.97
CA PRO A 141 -4.11 -11.81 4.07
C PRO A 141 -3.54 -13.16 3.61
N ALA A 142 -2.51 -13.11 2.75
CA ALA A 142 -1.89 -14.29 2.15
C ALA A 142 -0.79 -14.89 3.06
N PHE A 143 -1.11 -15.18 4.33
CA PHE A 143 -0.15 -15.78 5.27
C PHE A 143 0.23 -17.22 4.90
N SER A 144 -0.66 -17.92 4.19
CA SER A 144 -0.40 -19.27 3.68
C SER A 144 -1.13 -19.47 2.37
N VAL A 145 -0.42 -19.89 1.34
CA VAL A 145 -0.99 -20.17 0.01
C VAL A 145 -0.81 -21.65 -0.29
N LYS A 146 -1.92 -22.38 -0.45
CA LYS A 146 -1.89 -23.73 -0.98
C LYS A 146 -1.89 -23.67 -2.50
N LEU A 147 -0.77 -24.00 -3.13
CA LEU A 147 -0.68 -24.18 -4.55
C LEU A 147 -1.14 -25.59 -4.90
N TYR A 148 -2.31 -25.73 -5.49
CA TYR A 148 -2.73 -26.99 -6.12
C TYR A 148 -2.06 -27.08 -7.49
N ILE A 149 -0.82 -27.59 -7.52
CA ILE A 149 -0.17 -27.94 -8.77
C ILE A 149 -0.75 -29.29 -9.19
N SER A 150 -1.54 -29.34 -10.23
CA SER A 150 -1.88 -30.58 -10.89
C SER A 150 -0.60 -31.11 -11.55
N PHE A 151 -0.08 -32.24 -11.08
CA PHE A 151 1.10 -32.91 -11.64
C PHE A 151 0.74 -33.54 -13.01
N ALA A 152 0.48 -32.73 -14.00
CA ALA A 152 0.25 -33.17 -15.38
C ALA A 152 1.23 -32.53 -16.36
N VAL A 153 2.40 -32.07 -15.90
CA VAL A 153 3.48 -31.62 -16.79
C VAL A 153 4.76 -32.32 -16.36
N GLU A 154 5.05 -33.42 -17.00
CA GLU A 154 6.37 -34.04 -16.97
C GLU A 154 7.40 -33.00 -17.48
N GLY A 155 8.37 -32.60 -16.65
CA GLY A 155 9.56 -31.88 -17.09
C GLY A 155 9.78 -30.47 -16.55
N ILE A 156 9.07 -29.98 -15.55
CA ILE A 156 9.43 -28.72 -14.89
C ILE A 156 10.12 -29.01 -13.56
N ALA A 157 11.46 -28.88 -13.54
CA ALA A 157 12.21 -28.87 -12.30
C ALA A 157 11.91 -27.59 -11.53
N LEU A 158 11.38 -27.71 -10.32
CA LEU A 158 11.26 -26.61 -9.36
C LEU A 158 12.64 -26.38 -8.73
N TRP A 159 13.23 -25.22 -8.98
CA TRP A 159 14.37 -24.68 -8.25
C TRP A 159 13.88 -23.61 -7.27
#